data_31761f2508a658d82df85ad7e78b08f2
#
_entry.id   31761f2508a658d82df85ad7e78b08f2
#
_cell.length_a   1.000
_cell.length_b   1.000
_cell.length_c   1.000
_cell.angle_alpha   90.00
_cell.angle_beta   90.00
_cell.angle_gamma   90.00
#
_symmetry.space_group_name_H-M   'P 1'
#
loop_
_entity.id
_entity.type
_entity.pdbx_description
1 polymer ?
#
loop_
_entity_poly.entity_id
_entity_poly.type
_entity_poly.pdbx_seq_one_letter_code
_entity_poly.pdbx_strand_id
1 'polypeptide(L)'
;MIVRLVGSEMCIRDRCFKSGNAVILKGGSEALNTNRILAKLFRQALKINNVDENYIQFVDSKNRKMVDIMLSKMKKYIDVIIPRGGKSLVKRVQEFSNVPIIGHLEGLCHTFVDKDADLKMASKIIYNAKLRNTSICGATETILLHEKIIKKFCNPILQKLENANCKIYGDRILKRYYKGKLYPAKEKDWSTEYLAATVSVKVVKSSDEAINHINKYGTMHTDSIITKNKKTAMKFLKNV
;
A
#
# COMPACT_ATOMS: atom_id res chain seq x y z
N MET A 1 6.20 -14.06 9.15
CA MET A 1 4.84 -13.51 8.89
C MET A 1 4.17 -12.93 10.14
N ILE A 2 4.32 -13.55 11.30
CA ILE A 2 3.72 -13.11 12.59
C ILE A 2 4.25 -11.74 13.04
N VAL A 3 5.53 -11.47 12.83
CA VAL A 3 6.19 -10.20 13.22
C VAL A 3 5.60 -8.95 12.52
N ARG A 4 5.01 -9.09 11.35
CA ARG A 4 4.44 -7.96 10.58
C ARG A 4 3.09 -7.49 11.11
N LEU A 5 2.22 -8.40 11.53
CA LEU A 5 0.91 -8.07 12.10
C LEU A 5 1.09 -7.34 13.44
N VAL A 6 1.94 -7.88 14.30
CA VAL A 6 2.29 -7.25 15.58
C VAL A 6 2.94 -5.88 15.38
N GLY A 7 3.83 -5.73 14.41
CA GLY A 7 4.48 -4.46 14.10
C GLY A 7 3.50 -3.37 13.63
N SER A 8 2.49 -3.71 12.82
CA SER A 8 1.49 -2.73 12.35
C SER A 8 0.56 -2.27 13.48
N GLU A 9 0.14 -3.14 14.36
CA GLU A 9 -0.67 -2.80 15.53
C GLU A 9 0.10 -1.92 16.52
N MET A 10 1.40 -2.17 16.69
CA MET A 10 2.27 -1.30 17.50
C MET A 10 2.39 0.10 16.91
N CYS A 11 2.56 0.24 15.60
CA CYS A 11 2.64 1.53 14.92
C CYS A 11 1.34 2.33 15.04
N ILE A 12 0.18 1.70 14.91
CA ILE A 12 -1.12 2.37 15.05
C ILE A 12 -1.27 2.90 16.48
N ARG A 13 -1.03 2.07 17.46
CA ARG A 13 -1.11 2.44 18.88
C ARG A 13 -0.19 3.60 19.24
N ASP A 14 1.08 3.53 18.83
CA ASP A 14 2.06 4.59 19.04
C ASP A 14 1.62 5.91 18.45
N ARG A 15 1.10 5.90 17.23
CA ARG A 15 0.60 7.11 16.56
C ARG A 15 -0.65 7.67 17.21
N CYS A 16 -1.63 6.83 17.57
CA CYS A 16 -2.82 7.29 18.27
C CYS A 16 -2.44 7.94 19.61
N PHE A 17 -1.62 7.28 20.41
CA PHE A 17 -1.19 7.82 21.70
C PHE A 17 -0.40 9.12 21.55
N LYS A 18 0.57 9.19 20.63
CA LYS A 18 1.36 10.42 20.37
C LYS A 18 0.52 11.60 19.88
N SER A 19 -0.60 11.34 19.25
CA SER A 19 -1.56 12.38 18.81
C SER A 19 -2.65 12.70 19.87
N GLY A 20 -2.51 12.19 21.10
CA GLY A 20 -3.42 12.47 22.19
C GLY A 20 -4.73 11.69 22.17
N ASN A 21 -4.82 10.64 21.34
CA ASN A 21 -6.02 9.82 21.22
C ASN A 21 -5.94 8.55 22.06
N ALA A 22 -7.04 8.15 22.67
CA ALA A 22 -7.20 6.82 23.22
C ALA A 22 -7.40 5.80 22.09
N VAL A 23 -6.99 4.55 22.32
CA VAL A 23 -7.10 3.49 21.31
C VAL A 23 -7.65 2.20 21.90
N ILE A 24 -8.62 1.61 21.21
CA ILE A 24 -9.15 0.27 21.49
C ILE A 24 -8.58 -0.68 20.44
N LEU A 25 -7.79 -1.65 20.88
CA LEU A 25 -7.12 -2.62 20.02
C LEU A 25 -7.89 -3.93 19.97
N LYS A 26 -8.16 -4.44 18.76
CA LYS A 26 -8.69 -5.77 18.53
C LYS A 26 -7.78 -6.50 17.54
N GLY A 27 -6.91 -7.33 18.04
CA GLY A 27 -5.98 -8.12 17.24
C GLY A 27 -6.60 -9.38 16.64
N GLY A 28 -5.85 -10.03 15.72
CA GLY A 28 -6.17 -11.33 15.17
C GLY A 28 -6.15 -12.43 16.25
N SER A 29 -6.92 -13.49 16.02
CA SER A 29 -7.01 -14.63 16.96
C SER A 29 -5.70 -15.38 17.12
N GLU A 30 -4.88 -15.40 16.08
CA GLU A 30 -3.57 -16.06 16.02
C GLU A 30 -2.53 -15.35 16.90
N ALA A 31 -2.63 -14.05 17.06
CA ALA A 31 -1.69 -13.23 17.84
C ALA A 31 -2.24 -12.80 19.22
N LEU A 32 -3.34 -13.40 19.70
CA LEU A 32 -4.05 -12.92 20.88
C LEU A 32 -3.13 -12.86 22.13
N ASN A 33 -2.34 -13.92 22.40
CA ASN A 33 -1.47 -13.97 23.55
C ASN A 33 -0.36 -12.90 23.50
N THR A 34 0.25 -12.71 22.34
CA THR A 34 1.27 -11.67 22.13
C THR A 34 0.67 -10.27 22.33
N ASN A 35 -0.52 -10.02 21.74
CA ASN A 35 -1.19 -8.73 21.87
C ASN A 35 -1.62 -8.44 23.31
N ARG A 36 -2.07 -9.46 24.06
CA ARG A 36 -2.39 -9.36 25.50
C ARG A 36 -1.17 -8.92 26.32
N ILE A 37 -0.02 -9.56 26.11
CA ILE A 37 1.22 -9.21 26.82
C ILE A 37 1.64 -7.77 26.47
N LEU A 38 1.63 -7.42 25.19
CA LEU A 38 1.98 -6.07 24.74
C LEU A 38 1.03 -5.00 25.33
N ALA A 39 -0.27 -5.24 25.32
CA ALA A 39 -1.25 -4.32 25.90
C ALA A 39 -0.99 -4.15 27.42
N LYS A 40 -0.70 -5.24 28.14
CA LYS A 40 -0.34 -5.20 29.56
C LYS A 40 0.90 -4.35 29.80
N LEU A 41 1.97 -4.56 29.05
CA LEU A 41 3.23 -3.82 29.20
C LEU A 41 3.03 -2.32 28.93
N PHE A 42 2.24 -1.96 27.91
CA PHE A 42 1.94 -0.55 27.62
C PHE A 42 1.13 0.11 28.74
N ARG A 43 0.11 -0.57 29.26
CA ARG A 43 -0.69 -0.05 30.39
C ARG A 43 0.16 0.12 31.64
N GLN A 44 1.06 -0.80 31.91
CA GLN A 44 2.04 -0.66 33.00
C GLN A 44 2.96 0.56 32.78
N ALA A 45 3.46 0.76 31.57
CA ALA A 45 4.28 1.93 31.26
C ALA A 45 3.52 3.25 31.44
N LEU A 46 2.25 3.33 31.04
CA LEU A 46 1.39 4.49 31.29
C LEU A 46 1.25 4.75 32.78
N LYS A 47 0.94 3.73 33.56
CA LYS A 47 0.77 3.82 35.03
C LYS A 47 2.04 4.32 35.72
N ILE A 48 3.23 3.80 35.36
CA ILE A 48 4.52 4.22 35.91
C ILE A 48 4.78 5.71 35.64
N ASN A 49 4.29 6.22 34.50
CA ASN A 49 4.45 7.62 34.12
C ASN A 49 3.27 8.52 34.51
N ASN A 50 2.39 8.07 35.43
CA ASN A 50 1.21 8.80 35.88
C ASN A 50 0.26 9.22 34.76
N VAL A 51 0.15 8.42 33.70
CA VAL A 51 -0.80 8.59 32.60
C VAL A 51 -1.92 7.58 32.76
N ASP A 52 -3.16 7.99 32.44
CA ASP A 52 -4.32 7.10 32.52
C ASP A 52 -4.11 5.87 31.59
N GLU A 53 -4.14 4.69 32.19
CA GLU A 53 -3.95 3.44 31.43
C GLU A 53 -5.11 3.12 30.47
N ASN A 54 -6.24 3.83 30.55
CA ASN A 54 -7.37 3.73 29.64
C ASN A 54 -7.08 4.35 28.26
N TYR A 55 -6.00 5.09 28.08
CA TYR A 55 -5.54 5.49 26.74
C TYR A 55 -5.25 4.29 25.84
N ILE A 56 -4.91 3.12 26.41
CA ILE A 56 -4.70 1.89 25.65
C ILE A 56 -5.59 0.78 26.20
N GLN A 57 -6.57 0.41 25.44
CA GLN A 57 -7.53 -0.64 25.75
C GLN A 57 -7.34 -1.81 24.77
N PHE A 58 -7.62 -3.02 25.22
CA PHE A 58 -7.48 -4.23 24.43
C PHE A 58 -8.69 -5.14 24.56
N VAL A 59 -9.26 -5.54 23.44
CA VAL A 59 -10.36 -6.51 23.39
C VAL A 59 -9.78 -7.92 23.46
N ASP A 60 -9.74 -8.48 24.66
CA ASP A 60 -9.20 -9.82 24.92
C ASP A 60 -10.21 -10.92 24.59
N SER A 61 -10.47 -11.10 23.30
CA SER A 61 -11.41 -12.10 22.81
C SER A 61 -11.05 -12.60 21.44
N LYS A 62 -11.18 -13.91 21.21
CA LYS A 62 -11.09 -14.54 19.88
C LYS A 62 -12.40 -14.41 19.09
N ASN A 63 -13.50 -14.02 19.74
CA ASN A 63 -14.81 -13.98 19.13
C ASN A 63 -14.91 -12.86 18.10
N ARG A 64 -15.20 -13.22 16.86
CA ARG A 64 -15.40 -12.26 15.75
C ARG A 64 -16.64 -11.37 15.94
N LYS A 65 -17.64 -11.81 16.73
CA LYS A 65 -18.81 -10.99 17.08
C LYS A 65 -18.44 -9.70 17.81
N MET A 66 -17.28 -9.65 18.49
CA MET A 66 -16.80 -8.42 19.10
C MET A 66 -16.50 -7.33 18.08
N VAL A 67 -16.03 -7.71 16.90
CA VAL A 67 -15.83 -6.77 15.78
C VAL A 67 -17.19 -6.20 15.34
N ASP A 68 -18.20 -7.05 15.17
CA ASP A 68 -19.54 -6.61 14.75
C ASP A 68 -20.18 -5.65 15.77
N ILE A 69 -19.95 -5.87 17.07
CA ILE A 69 -20.39 -4.97 18.14
C ILE A 69 -19.70 -3.61 18.03
N MET A 70 -18.38 -3.61 17.82
CA MET A 70 -17.61 -2.36 17.65
C MET A 70 -18.09 -1.57 16.43
N LEU A 71 -18.36 -2.25 15.31
CA LEU A 71 -18.83 -1.64 14.07
C LEU A 71 -20.25 -1.05 14.19
N SER A 72 -21.16 -1.76 14.84
CA SER A 72 -22.60 -1.44 14.79
C SER A 72 -23.15 -0.74 16.04
N LYS A 73 -22.60 -1.03 17.24
CA LYS A 73 -23.19 -0.61 18.52
C LYS A 73 -22.37 0.40 19.31
N MET A 74 -21.11 0.65 18.91
CA MET A 74 -20.19 1.49 19.69
C MET A 74 -20.00 2.90 19.11
N LYS A 75 -20.87 3.38 18.25
CA LYS A 75 -20.80 4.74 17.66
C LYS A 75 -20.69 5.88 18.68
N LYS A 76 -21.23 5.69 19.90
CA LYS A 76 -21.13 6.68 21.00
C LYS A 76 -19.75 6.70 21.67
N TYR A 77 -18.92 5.68 21.46
CA TYR A 77 -17.65 5.45 22.16
C TYR A 77 -16.44 5.40 21.24
N ILE A 78 -16.66 5.25 19.92
CA ILE A 78 -15.60 5.15 18.90
C ILE A 78 -15.85 6.21 17.86
N ASP A 79 -14.90 7.12 17.68
CA ASP A 79 -14.96 8.20 16.71
C ASP A 79 -14.55 7.74 15.32
N VAL A 80 -13.54 6.82 15.23
CA VAL A 80 -13.00 6.35 13.96
C VAL A 80 -12.48 4.91 14.09
N ILE A 81 -12.65 4.13 13.02
CA ILE A 81 -12.12 2.77 12.93
C ILE A 81 -11.03 2.72 11.86
N ILE A 82 -9.88 2.14 12.20
CA ILE A 82 -8.76 1.90 11.30
C ILE A 82 -8.61 0.39 11.11
N PRO A 83 -9.22 -0.20 10.06
CA PRO A 83 -9.11 -1.63 9.82
C PRO A 83 -7.70 -2.02 9.34
N ARG A 84 -7.14 -3.06 9.93
CA ARG A 84 -5.86 -3.65 9.53
C ARG A 84 -6.02 -5.16 9.41
N GLY A 85 -5.84 -5.68 8.19
CA GLY A 85 -6.00 -7.10 7.91
C GLY A 85 -6.22 -7.38 6.44
N GLY A 86 -6.66 -8.58 6.11
CA GLY A 86 -6.94 -8.98 4.74
C GLY A 86 -8.18 -8.28 4.14
N LYS A 87 -8.29 -8.30 2.81
CA LYS A 87 -9.37 -7.67 2.03
C LYS A 87 -10.78 -7.98 2.56
N SER A 88 -11.03 -9.22 2.98
CA SER A 88 -12.34 -9.65 3.53
C SER A 88 -12.72 -8.90 4.82
N LEU A 89 -11.76 -8.64 5.71
CA LEU A 89 -12.00 -7.88 6.92
C LEU A 89 -12.29 -6.41 6.59
N VAL A 90 -11.45 -5.81 5.75
CA VAL A 90 -11.60 -4.37 5.39
C VAL A 90 -12.93 -4.15 4.69
N LYS A 91 -13.30 -5.03 3.73
CA LYS A 91 -14.60 -4.99 3.06
C LYS A 91 -15.76 -5.09 4.03
N ARG A 92 -15.71 -6.05 4.98
CA ARG A 92 -16.74 -6.20 6.01
C ARG A 92 -16.86 -4.94 6.87
N VAL A 93 -15.73 -4.35 7.26
CA VAL A 93 -15.74 -3.09 8.04
C VAL A 93 -16.39 -1.97 7.24
N GLN A 94 -16.09 -1.82 5.96
CA GLN A 94 -16.68 -0.79 5.10
C GLN A 94 -18.19 -0.99 4.88
N GLU A 95 -18.65 -2.23 4.78
CA GLU A 95 -20.06 -2.55 4.54
C GLU A 95 -20.94 -2.41 5.79
N PHE A 96 -20.41 -2.71 6.98
CA PHE A 96 -21.21 -2.84 8.20
C PHE A 96 -20.93 -1.79 9.27
N SER A 97 -19.97 -0.88 9.07
CA SER A 97 -19.65 0.11 10.10
C SER A 97 -20.59 1.30 10.11
N ASN A 98 -21.14 1.60 11.29
CA ASN A 98 -21.84 2.84 11.58
C ASN A 98 -20.91 3.94 12.14
N VAL A 99 -19.60 3.64 12.22
CA VAL A 99 -18.53 4.54 12.69
C VAL A 99 -17.69 4.94 11.48
N PRO A 100 -17.21 6.19 11.37
CA PRO A 100 -16.29 6.59 10.32
C PRO A 100 -15.06 5.68 10.21
N ILE A 101 -14.59 5.43 8.98
CA ILE A 101 -13.48 4.50 8.72
C ILE A 101 -12.36 5.24 8.02
N ILE A 102 -11.12 4.99 8.48
CA ILE A 102 -9.90 5.33 7.76
C ILE A 102 -9.22 4.02 7.33
N GLY A 103 -9.35 3.67 6.06
CA GLY A 103 -8.78 2.43 5.53
C GLY A 103 -8.92 2.34 4.01
N HIS A 104 -8.16 1.42 3.42
CA HIS A 104 -8.20 1.11 1.99
C HIS A 104 -8.34 -0.42 1.80
N LEU A 105 -8.99 -0.81 0.71
CA LEU A 105 -9.15 -2.24 0.33
C LEU A 105 -7.92 -2.77 -0.38
N GLU A 106 -7.35 -1.98 -1.27
CA GLU A 106 -6.26 -2.34 -2.16
C GLU A 106 -5.27 -1.19 -2.30
N GLY A 107 -3.99 -1.54 -2.48
CA GLY A 107 -2.91 -0.59 -2.76
C GLY A 107 -2.39 -0.78 -4.18
N LEU A 108 -3.14 -0.34 -5.20
CA LEU A 108 -2.68 -0.41 -6.58
C LEU A 108 -1.81 0.81 -6.91
N CYS A 109 -0.53 0.70 -6.62
CA CYS A 109 0.42 1.79 -6.73
C CYS A 109 1.09 1.85 -8.11
N HIS A 110 1.24 3.06 -8.66
CA HIS A 110 1.89 3.29 -9.95
C HIS A 110 3.20 4.06 -9.79
N THR A 111 4.15 3.75 -10.68
CA THR A 111 5.37 4.55 -10.85
C THR A 111 5.46 4.97 -12.32
N PHE A 112 5.26 6.25 -12.58
CA PHE A 112 5.44 6.83 -13.92
C PHE A 112 6.85 7.34 -14.12
N VAL A 113 7.51 6.89 -15.20
CA VAL A 113 8.82 7.36 -15.64
C VAL A 113 8.62 8.28 -16.83
N ASP A 114 8.76 9.59 -16.59
CA ASP A 114 8.59 10.63 -17.59
C ASP A 114 9.78 10.70 -18.56
N LYS A 115 9.59 11.37 -19.69
CA LYS A 115 10.63 11.59 -20.71
C LYS A 115 11.88 12.30 -20.17
N ASP A 116 11.71 13.17 -19.16
CA ASP A 116 12.76 13.95 -18.53
C ASP A 116 13.33 13.26 -17.27
N ALA A 117 13.13 11.94 -17.13
CA ALA A 117 13.65 11.15 -16.02
C ALA A 117 15.16 10.87 -16.16
N ASP A 118 15.82 10.66 -15.03
CA ASP A 118 17.16 10.11 -14.97
C ASP A 118 17.11 8.58 -14.91
N LEU A 119 17.83 7.89 -15.82
CA LEU A 119 17.82 6.43 -15.89
C LEU A 119 18.33 5.76 -14.61
N LYS A 120 19.41 6.27 -14.04
CA LYS A 120 20.04 5.71 -12.84
C LYS A 120 19.12 5.79 -11.65
N MET A 121 18.48 6.95 -11.49
CA MET A 121 17.46 7.20 -10.46
C MET A 121 16.23 6.31 -10.69
N ALA A 122 15.66 6.30 -11.90
CA ALA A 122 14.48 5.50 -12.23
C ALA A 122 14.70 4.02 -11.94
N SER A 123 15.84 3.46 -12.36
CA SER A 123 16.18 2.06 -12.12
C SER A 123 16.30 1.72 -10.64
N LYS A 124 16.87 2.62 -9.81
CA LYS A 124 16.97 2.42 -8.36
C LYS A 124 15.61 2.50 -7.67
N ILE A 125 14.81 3.52 -8.01
CA ILE A 125 13.49 3.74 -7.41
C ILE A 125 12.57 2.57 -7.73
N ILE A 126 12.43 2.19 -9.00
CA ILE A 126 11.55 1.10 -9.42
C ILE A 126 11.93 -0.23 -8.76
N TYR A 127 13.22 -0.56 -8.76
CA TYR A 127 13.70 -1.77 -8.09
C TYR A 127 13.34 -1.80 -6.60
N ASN A 128 13.61 -0.70 -5.89
CA ASN A 128 13.28 -0.60 -4.47
C ASN A 128 11.77 -0.59 -4.23
N ALA A 129 11.01 0.20 -4.99
CA ALA A 129 9.57 0.33 -4.83
C ALA A 129 8.82 -0.99 -5.07
N LYS A 130 9.31 -1.85 -5.99
CA LYS A 130 8.70 -3.16 -6.23
C LYS A 130 9.24 -4.26 -5.32
N LEU A 131 10.56 -4.34 -5.11
CA LEU A 131 11.19 -5.56 -4.59
C LEU A 131 11.68 -5.47 -3.15
N ARG A 132 11.76 -4.28 -2.54
CA ARG A 132 12.11 -4.17 -1.13
C ARG A 132 11.16 -4.97 -0.23
N ASN A 133 9.89 -4.93 -0.54
CA ASN A 133 8.85 -5.68 0.14
C ASN A 133 7.61 -5.81 -0.75
N THR A 134 7.48 -6.93 -1.42
CA THR A 134 6.44 -7.17 -2.43
C THR A 134 5.03 -7.29 -1.86
N SER A 135 4.88 -7.58 -0.57
CA SER A 135 3.58 -7.84 0.08
C SER A 135 3.02 -6.66 0.87
N ILE A 136 3.56 -5.45 0.67
CA ILE A 136 2.97 -4.23 1.25
C ILE A 136 2.12 -3.49 0.21
N CYS A 137 1.07 -2.86 0.69
CA CYS A 137 0.15 -2.07 -0.15
C CYS A 137 0.80 -0.89 -0.88
N GLY A 138 1.98 -0.42 -0.45
CA GLY A 138 2.74 0.64 -1.11
C GLY A 138 3.77 0.14 -2.14
N ALA A 139 3.81 -1.16 -2.45
CA ALA A 139 4.67 -1.68 -3.50
C ALA A 139 4.16 -1.26 -4.88
N THR A 140 5.05 -0.88 -5.79
CA THR A 140 4.65 -0.57 -7.18
C THR A 140 4.07 -1.81 -7.85
N GLU A 141 2.84 -1.71 -8.34
CA GLU A 141 2.14 -2.78 -9.06
C GLU A 141 2.12 -2.52 -10.57
N THR A 142 2.14 -1.25 -10.97
CA THR A 142 2.21 -0.86 -12.38
C THR A 142 3.30 0.19 -12.61
N ILE A 143 4.12 -0.05 -13.63
CA ILE A 143 5.13 0.89 -14.13
C ILE A 143 4.63 1.47 -15.44
N LEU A 144 4.59 2.79 -15.54
CA LEU A 144 4.27 3.51 -16.78
C LEU A 144 5.57 4.11 -17.34
N LEU A 145 5.94 3.76 -18.58
CA LEU A 145 7.13 4.25 -19.24
C LEU A 145 6.74 5.19 -20.38
N HIS A 146 7.28 6.41 -20.38
CA HIS A 146 7.06 7.34 -21.50
C HIS A 146 7.70 6.82 -22.78
N GLU A 147 6.99 6.84 -23.92
CA GLU A 147 7.45 6.29 -25.20
C GLU A 147 8.81 6.82 -25.68
N LYS A 148 9.11 8.12 -25.41
CA LYS A 148 10.36 8.76 -25.84
C LYS A 148 11.61 8.20 -25.18
N ILE A 149 11.48 7.55 -24.04
CA ILE A 149 12.61 6.97 -23.30
C ILE A 149 12.69 5.45 -23.41
N ILE A 150 11.68 4.79 -23.98
CA ILE A 150 11.56 3.34 -23.96
C ILE A 150 12.80 2.62 -24.52
N LYS A 151 13.37 3.10 -25.63
CA LYS A 151 14.57 2.50 -26.24
C LYS A 151 15.76 2.45 -25.29
N LYS A 152 15.92 3.49 -24.46
CA LYS A 152 17.05 3.66 -23.54
C LYS A 152 16.78 3.05 -22.17
N PHE A 153 15.55 3.11 -21.67
CA PHE A 153 15.22 2.79 -20.28
C PHE A 153 14.67 1.38 -20.08
N CYS A 154 13.98 0.83 -21.09
CA CYS A 154 13.26 -0.43 -20.98
C CYS A 154 14.16 -1.58 -20.48
N ASN A 155 15.21 -1.92 -21.26
CA ASN A 155 16.05 -3.05 -20.92
C ASN A 155 16.80 -2.86 -19.59
N PRO A 156 17.48 -1.73 -19.28
CA PRO A 156 18.19 -1.56 -18.03
C PRO A 156 17.30 -1.65 -16.79
N ILE A 157 16.05 -1.19 -16.86
CA ILE A 157 15.11 -1.22 -15.75
C ILE A 157 14.53 -2.63 -15.58
N LEU A 158 13.97 -3.19 -16.65
CA LEU A 158 13.21 -4.43 -16.57
C LEU A 158 14.10 -5.65 -16.42
N GLN A 159 15.31 -5.67 -17.01
CA GLN A 159 16.27 -6.75 -16.82
C GLN A 159 16.71 -6.85 -15.35
N LYS A 160 16.84 -5.72 -14.66
CA LYS A 160 17.18 -5.72 -13.25
C LYS A 160 16.05 -6.32 -12.38
N LEU A 161 14.80 -6.10 -12.75
CA LEU A 161 13.64 -6.76 -12.12
C LEU A 161 13.60 -8.25 -12.44
N GLU A 162 13.81 -8.63 -13.69
CA GLU A 162 13.81 -10.01 -14.14
C GLU A 162 14.92 -10.83 -13.46
N ASN A 163 16.15 -10.28 -13.37
CA ASN A 163 17.28 -10.91 -12.66
C ASN A 163 16.99 -11.14 -11.17
N ALA A 164 16.06 -10.40 -10.59
CA ALA A 164 15.55 -10.60 -9.23
C ALA A 164 14.27 -11.47 -9.19
N ASN A 165 14.03 -12.27 -10.22
CA ASN A 165 12.88 -13.17 -10.38
C ASN A 165 11.51 -12.46 -10.34
N CYS A 166 11.46 -11.18 -10.74
CA CYS A 166 10.19 -10.47 -10.87
C CYS A 166 9.52 -10.82 -12.21
N LYS A 167 8.28 -11.28 -12.15
CA LYS A 167 7.46 -11.57 -13.32
C LYS A 167 6.94 -10.26 -13.92
N ILE A 168 7.12 -10.07 -15.23
CA ILE A 168 6.77 -8.82 -15.92
C ILE A 168 5.66 -9.08 -16.93
N TYR A 169 4.53 -8.41 -16.73
CA TYR A 169 3.46 -8.31 -17.71
C TYR A 169 3.62 -7.00 -18.48
N GLY A 170 3.53 -7.03 -19.81
CA GLY A 170 3.72 -5.83 -20.62
C GLY A 170 2.75 -5.73 -21.78
N ASP A 171 2.53 -4.50 -22.23
CA ASP A 171 1.72 -4.21 -23.39
C ASP A 171 2.43 -4.59 -24.72
N ARG A 172 1.69 -4.49 -25.83
CA ARG A 172 2.22 -4.84 -27.17
C ARG A 172 3.37 -3.93 -27.61
N ILE A 173 3.42 -2.68 -27.12
CA ILE A 173 4.48 -1.74 -27.49
C ILE A 173 5.76 -2.15 -26.76
N LEU A 174 5.69 -2.46 -25.49
CA LEU A 174 6.83 -2.92 -24.67
C LEU A 174 7.51 -4.15 -25.29
N LYS A 175 6.72 -5.09 -25.82
CA LYS A 175 7.23 -6.31 -26.47
C LYS A 175 8.21 -6.04 -27.63
N ARG A 176 8.14 -4.88 -28.26
CA ARG A 176 9.04 -4.50 -29.37
C ARG A 176 10.42 -4.05 -28.90
N TYR A 177 10.54 -3.66 -27.62
CA TYR A 177 11.76 -3.05 -27.06
C TYR A 177 12.41 -3.89 -25.98
N TYR A 178 11.63 -4.64 -25.20
CA TYR A 178 12.18 -5.50 -24.17
C TYR A 178 12.61 -6.86 -24.74
N LYS A 179 13.86 -7.24 -24.46
CA LYS A 179 14.49 -8.48 -24.98
C LYS A 179 14.38 -9.66 -24.01
N GLY A 180 13.96 -9.44 -22.79
CA GLY A 180 13.83 -10.47 -21.75
C GLY A 180 12.46 -11.15 -21.74
N LYS A 181 12.18 -11.91 -20.70
CA LYS A 181 10.94 -12.68 -20.53
C LYS A 181 9.77 -11.75 -20.21
N LEU A 182 8.83 -11.64 -21.14
CA LEU A 182 7.66 -10.78 -21.03
C LEU A 182 6.38 -11.60 -21.21
N TYR A 183 5.44 -11.43 -20.30
CA TYR A 183 4.09 -11.97 -20.42
C TYR A 183 3.14 -10.92 -20.97
N PRO A 184 2.18 -11.27 -21.84
CA PRO A 184 1.22 -10.31 -22.38
C PRO A 184 0.28 -9.81 -21.27
N ALA A 185 0.25 -8.50 -21.06
CA ALA A 185 -0.68 -7.89 -20.15
C ALA A 185 -2.11 -7.91 -20.72
N LYS A 186 -3.07 -8.24 -19.88
CA LYS A 186 -4.52 -8.20 -20.16
C LYS A 186 -5.13 -7.02 -19.41
N GLU A 187 -6.36 -6.64 -19.74
CA GLU A 187 -7.05 -5.51 -19.09
C GLU A 187 -7.09 -5.64 -17.56
N LYS A 188 -7.34 -6.84 -17.05
CA LYS A 188 -7.37 -7.11 -15.61
C LYS A 188 -6.02 -6.88 -14.91
N ASP A 189 -4.90 -6.98 -15.63
CA ASP A 189 -3.58 -6.82 -15.02
C ASP A 189 -3.32 -5.36 -14.61
N TRP A 190 -4.01 -4.41 -15.23
CA TRP A 190 -3.95 -2.98 -14.88
C TRP A 190 -4.66 -2.66 -13.55
N SER A 191 -5.59 -3.50 -13.12
CA SER A 191 -6.33 -3.39 -11.87
C SER A 191 -6.00 -4.50 -10.86
N THR A 192 -4.85 -5.16 -11.00
CA THR A 192 -4.43 -6.25 -10.12
C THR A 192 -3.34 -5.81 -9.16
N GLU A 193 -3.63 -5.88 -7.86
CA GLU A 193 -2.64 -5.82 -6.80
C GLU A 193 -2.03 -7.22 -6.62
N TYR A 194 -0.78 -7.43 -7.10
CA TYR A 194 -0.15 -8.75 -7.09
C TYR A 194 0.34 -9.18 -5.71
N LEU A 195 0.80 -8.25 -4.87
CA LEU A 195 1.42 -8.51 -3.56
C LEU A 195 2.56 -9.55 -3.63
N ALA A 196 3.22 -9.63 -4.76
CA ALA A 196 4.26 -10.60 -5.11
C ALA A 196 5.35 -9.95 -5.98
N ALA A 197 6.42 -10.66 -6.27
CA ALA A 197 7.43 -10.23 -7.25
C ALA A 197 6.86 -10.34 -8.68
N THR A 198 5.86 -9.51 -8.96
CA THR A 198 5.15 -9.42 -10.23
C THR A 198 4.75 -7.97 -10.47
N VAL A 199 4.88 -7.49 -11.70
CA VAL A 199 4.59 -6.10 -12.06
C VAL A 199 4.02 -6.00 -13.45
N SER A 200 3.08 -5.07 -13.66
CA SER A 200 2.58 -4.68 -14.99
C SER A 200 3.38 -3.47 -15.51
N VAL A 201 3.64 -3.44 -16.80
CA VAL A 201 4.39 -2.36 -17.45
C VAL A 201 3.67 -1.91 -18.71
N LYS A 202 3.37 -0.62 -18.80
CA LYS A 202 2.69 -0.01 -19.95
C LYS A 202 3.50 1.14 -20.52
N VAL A 203 3.50 1.26 -21.83
CA VAL A 203 4.07 2.41 -22.52
C VAL A 203 2.99 3.47 -22.71
N VAL A 204 3.31 4.72 -22.36
CA VAL A 204 2.41 5.87 -22.46
C VAL A 204 3.03 6.96 -23.34
N LYS A 205 2.21 7.67 -24.09
CA LYS A 205 2.65 8.72 -25.04
C LYS A 205 2.93 10.05 -24.35
N SER A 206 2.30 10.29 -23.21
CA SER A 206 2.38 11.57 -22.50
C SER A 206 2.12 11.41 -21.00
N SER A 207 2.41 12.47 -20.22
CA SER A 207 2.00 12.57 -18.82
C SER A 207 0.48 12.54 -18.65
N ASP A 208 -0.29 13.04 -19.61
CA ASP A 208 -1.76 13.00 -19.55
C ASP A 208 -2.29 11.56 -19.70
N GLU A 209 -1.71 10.76 -20.58
CA GLU A 209 -2.07 9.36 -20.69
C GLU A 209 -1.70 8.58 -19.42
N ALA A 210 -0.56 8.90 -18.79
CA ALA A 210 -0.18 8.30 -17.53
C ALA A 210 -1.17 8.64 -16.41
N ILE A 211 -1.54 9.92 -16.27
CA ILE A 211 -2.53 10.41 -15.30
C ILE A 211 -3.88 9.73 -15.52
N ASN A 212 -4.36 9.69 -16.77
CA ASN A 212 -5.63 9.03 -17.11
C ASN A 212 -5.61 7.53 -16.78
N HIS A 213 -4.48 6.86 -17.02
CA HIS A 213 -4.34 5.46 -16.66
C HIS A 213 -4.41 5.26 -15.14
N ILE A 214 -3.69 6.09 -14.37
CA ILE A 214 -3.69 6.03 -12.90
C ILE A 214 -5.10 6.30 -12.36
N ASN A 215 -5.78 7.35 -12.86
CA ASN A 215 -7.13 7.70 -12.41
C ASN A 215 -8.18 6.64 -12.78
N LYS A 216 -7.94 5.89 -13.87
CA LYS A 216 -8.84 4.79 -14.27
C LYS A 216 -8.67 3.52 -13.44
N TYR A 217 -7.42 3.14 -13.11
CA TYR A 217 -7.12 1.83 -12.51
C TYR A 217 -6.59 1.92 -11.07
N GLY A 218 -6.05 3.06 -10.66
CA GLY A 218 -5.49 3.28 -9.32
C GLY A 218 -6.55 3.27 -8.23
N THR A 219 -6.08 3.13 -7.01
CA THR A 219 -6.92 3.06 -5.80
C THR A 219 -6.69 4.26 -4.88
N MET A 220 -6.11 5.35 -5.38
CA MET A 220 -5.77 6.57 -4.62
C MET A 220 -4.90 6.28 -3.38
N HIS A 221 -3.99 5.32 -3.52
CA HIS A 221 -3.12 4.91 -2.42
C HIS A 221 -1.75 5.59 -2.48
N THR A 222 -0.92 5.20 -3.45
CA THR A 222 0.45 5.76 -3.61
C THR A 222 0.84 5.73 -5.07
N ASP A 223 0.90 6.89 -5.68
CA ASP A 223 1.32 7.05 -7.05
C ASP A 223 2.50 8.00 -7.14
N SER A 224 3.45 7.75 -8.03
CA SER A 224 4.68 8.50 -8.12
C SER A 224 5.10 8.80 -9.56
N ILE A 225 5.76 9.94 -9.74
CA ILE A 225 6.40 10.32 -10.99
C ILE A 225 7.91 10.48 -10.80
N ILE A 226 8.69 10.00 -11.75
CA ILE A 226 10.13 10.20 -11.82
C ILE A 226 10.43 11.14 -12.98
N THR A 227 10.81 12.37 -12.68
CA THR A 227 11.11 13.44 -13.67
C THR A 227 12.04 14.51 -13.10
N LYS A 228 12.81 15.15 -13.96
CA LYS A 228 13.54 16.40 -13.63
C LYS A 228 12.72 17.65 -13.98
N ASN A 229 11.61 17.50 -14.66
CA ASN A 229 10.77 18.61 -15.11
C ASN A 229 9.75 18.99 -14.02
N LYS A 230 10.02 20.11 -13.33
CA LYS A 230 9.13 20.61 -12.26
C LYS A 230 7.70 20.87 -12.73
N LYS A 231 7.52 21.37 -13.97
CA LYS A 231 6.17 21.65 -14.52
C LYS A 231 5.37 20.36 -14.69
N THR A 232 6.01 19.31 -15.24
CA THR A 232 5.38 18.00 -15.37
C THR A 232 5.10 17.36 -14.01
N ALA A 233 6.02 17.46 -13.05
CA ALA A 233 5.80 16.98 -11.69
C ALA A 233 4.60 17.66 -11.01
N MET A 234 4.51 19.01 -11.09
CA MET A 234 3.38 19.74 -10.51
C MET A 234 2.05 19.42 -11.19
N LYS A 235 2.07 19.21 -12.52
CA LYS A 235 0.88 18.76 -13.24
C LYS A 235 0.41 17.40 -12.75
N PHE A 236 1.33 16.45 -12.58
CA PHE A 236 1.04 15.12 -12.05
C PHE A 236 0.44 15.20 -10.65
N LEU A 237 1.08 15.90 -9.71
CA LEU A 237 0.62 16.05 -8.32
C LEU A 237 -0.76 16.71 -8.17
N LYS A 238 -1.19 17.51 -9.15
CA LYS A 238 -2.51 18.15 -9.13
C LYS A 238 -3.63 17.28 -9.69
N ASN A 239 -3.30 16.25 -10.46
CA ASN A 239 -4.28 15.51 -11.24
C ASN A 239 -4.32 14.00 -10.95
N VAL A 240 -3.49 13.54 -10.00
CA VAL A 240 -3.48 12.16 -9.49
C VAL A 240 -3.89 12.15 -8.04
#